data_7466429a8ce0724f46939e6d88c1b7fc
#
_entry.id   7466429a8ce0724f46939e6d88c1b7fc
#
_cell.length_a   1.000
_cell.length_b   1.000
_cell.length_c   1.000
_cell.angle_alpha   90.00
_cell.angle_beta   90.00
_cell.angle_gamma   90.00
#
_symmetry.space_group_name_H-M   'P 1'
#
loop_
_entity.id
_entity.type
_entity.pdbx_description
1 polymer ?
#
loop_
_entity_poly.entity_id
_entity_poly.type
_entity_poly.pdbx_seq_one_letter_code
_entity_poly.pdbx_strand_id
1 'polypeptide(L)'
;MPRKPLLLFLLTLFLTVLQIQWASPADGYVEETLSVLSPEALGVWAGVLLLFLQAVFARRAMPVLRQAAICTGLLAVYWLLANYVTFDARVASWSTFSTREIWAHVLPASVVSIAVCGAMYFGLSCFIPRLGRAKKSR
;
A
#
# COMPACT_ATOMS: atom_id res chain seq x y z
N MET A 1 16.77 -12.82 -11.38
CA MET A 1 16.12 -12.30 -10.16
C MET A 1 15.15 -13.33 -9.59
N PRO A 2 15.09 -13.51 -8.29
CA PRO A 2 14.10 -14.40 -7.69
C PRO A 2 12.69 -13.87 -7.99
N ARG A 3 11.85 -14.68 -8.66
CA ARG A 3 10.51 -14.27 -9.14
C ARG A 3 9.57 -13.80 -8.02
N LYS A 4 9.72 -14.34 -6.81
CA LYS A 4 8.84 -14.02 -5.67
C LYS A 4 8.91 -12.56 -5.19
N PRO A 5 10.08 -11.96 -4.88
CA PRO A 5 10.12 -10.57 -4.43
C PRO A 5 9.64 -9.60 -5.52
N LEU A 6 9.90 -9.89 -6.80
CA LEU A 6 9.39 -9.08 -7.90
C LEU A 6 7.87 -9.10 -7.95
N LEU A 7 7.24 -10.29 -7.82
CA LEU A 7 5.78 -10.41 -7.81
C LEU A 7 5.16 -9.67 -6.63
N LEU A 8 5.76 -9.76 -5.45
CA LEU A 8 5.28 -9.04 -4.27
C LEU A 8 5.47 -7.53 -4.40
N PHE A 9 6.55 -7.07 -5.02
CA PHE A 9 6.76 -5.66 -5.33
C PHE A 9 5.69 -5.13 -6.28
N LEU A 10 5.45 -5.83 -7.40
CA LEU A 10 4.43 -5.45 -8.38
C LEU A 10 3.02 -5.47 -7.77
N LEU A 11 2.72 -6.46 -6.94
CA LEU A 11 1.46 -6.54 -6.20
C LEU A 11 1.28 -5.33 -5.27
N THR A 12 2.32 -4.98 -4.51
CA THR A 12 2.30 -3.82 -3.62
C THR A 12 2.07 -2.52 -4.39
N LEU A 13 2.82 -2.32 -5.48
CA LEU A 13 2.70 -1.15 -6.33
C LEU A 13 1.27 -1.03 -6.88
N PHE A 14 0.76 -2.10 -7.49
CA PHE A 14 -0.58 -2.14 -8.08
C PHE A 14 -1.67 -1.84 -7.04
N LEU A 15 -1.64 -2.52 -5.89
CA LEU A 15 -2.65 -2.32 -4.85
C LEU A 15 -2.54 -0.95 -4.19
N THR A 16 -1.35 -0.37 -4.08
CA THR A 16 -1.17 0.99 -3.55
C THR A 16 -1.77 2.02 -4.51
N VAL A 17 -1.49 1.93 -5.80
CA VAL A 17 -2.08 2.81 -6.81
C VAL A 17 -3.61 2.69 -6.80
N LEU A 18 -4.14 1.47 -6.82
CA LEU A 18 -5.58 1.21 -6.80
C LEU A 18 -6.23 1.79 -5.54
N GLN A 19 -5.62 1.58 -4.36
CA GLN A 19 -6.16 2.02 -3.08
C GLN A 19 -6.18 3.55 -2.99
N ILE A 20 -5.09 4.23 -3.37
CA ILE A 20 -5.00 5.69 -3.32
C ILE A 20 -5.97 6.32 -4.32
N GLN A 21 -6.08 5.79 -5.53
CA GLN A 21 -7.05 6.28 -6.52
C GLN A 21 -8.50 6.09 -6.05
N TRP A 22 -8.80 4.98 -5.38
CA TRP A 22 -10.14 4.73 -4.82
C TRP A 22 -10.48 5.67 -3.67
N ALA A 23 -9.53 5.96 -2.78
CA ALA A 23 -9.72 6.83 -1.63
C ALA A 23 -9.64 8.33 -1.97
N SER A 24 -9.05 8.69 -3.11
CA SER A 24 -8.87 10.09 -3.52
C SER A 24 -10.20 10.68 -4.02
N PRO A 25 -10.55 11.92 -3.63
CA PRO A 25 -11.69 12.63 -4.21
C PRO A 25 -11.44 12.84 -5.71
N ALA A 26 -12.50 12.62 -6.51
CA ALA A 26 -12.44 12.67 -7.99
C ALA A 26 -12.06 14.04 -8.56
N ASP A 27 -12.23 15.12 -7.81
CA ASP A 27 -12.18 16.51 -8.28
C ASP A 27 -10.92 17.28 -7.85
N GLY A 28 -9.88 16.59 -7.39
CA GLY A 28 -8.64 17.25 -6.95
C GLY A 28 -7.78 17.70 -8.12
N TYR A 29 -7.60 19.00 -8.31
CA TYR A 29 -6.55 19.55 -9.19
C TYR A 29 -5.19 19.08 -8.70
N VAL A 30 -4.51 18.28 -9.51
CA VAL A 30 -3.12 17.87 -9.26
C VAL A 30 -2.22 18.86 -9.96
N GLU A 31 -1.65 19.81 -9.23
CA GLU A 31 -0.52 20.57 -9.74
C GLU A 31 0.68 19.64 -9.97
N GLU A 32 1.42 19.85 -11.06
CA GLU A 32 2.63 19.08 -11.42
C GLU A 32 3.71 19.05 -10.31
N THR A 33 3.65 19.97 -9.38
CA THR A 33 4.55 20.06 -8.21
C THR A 33 4.42 18.90 -7.22
N LEU A 34 3.37 18.09 -7.32
CA LEU A 34 3.10 16.96 -6.43
C LEU A 34 3.55 15.59 -6.97
N SER A 35 4.49 15.55 -7.89
CA SER A 35 4.99 14.31 -8.50
C SER A 35 5.48 13.27 -7.48
N VAL A 36 6.00 13.72 -6.33
CA VAL A 36 6.45 12.84 -5.23
C VAL A 36 5.28 12.18 -4.49
N LEU A 37 4.10 12.81 -4.50
CA LEU A 37 2.86 12.30 -3.89
C LEU A 37 1.93 11.65 -4.93
N SER A 38 2.43 11.39 -6.14
CA SER A 38 1.64 10.64 -7.11
C SER A 38 1.38 9.21 -6.59
N PRO A 39 0.23 8.58 -6.94
CA PRO A 39 -0.07 7.21 -6.54
C PRO A 39 1.03 6.23 -6.94
N GLU A 40 1.67 6.46 -8.08
CA GLU A 40 2.76 5.64 -8.60
C GLU A 40 4.03 5.77 -7.75
N ALA A 41 4.41 7.00 -7.39
CA ALA A 41 5.57 7.26 -6.53
C ALA A 41 5.36 6.66 -5.14
N LEU A 42 4.17 6.84 -4.55
CA LEU A 42 3.78 6.23 -3.28
C LEU A 42 3.78 4.71 -3.37
N GLY A 43 3.33 4.14 -4.50
CA GLY A 43 3.40 2.70 -4.77
C GLY A 43 4.83 2.15 -4.81
N VAL A 44 5.75 2.87 -5.46
CA VAL A 44 7.17 2.51 -5.50
C VAL A 44 7.78 2.55 -4.10
N TRP A 45 7.53 3.59 -3.31
CA TRP A 45 8.02 3.70 -1.93
C TRP A 45 7.50 2.57 -1.03
N ALA A 46 6.20 2.26 -1.12
CA ALA A 46 5.61 1.12 -0.42
C ALA A 46 6.28 -0.20 -0.83
N GLY A 47 6.49 -0.40 -2.13
CA GLY A 47 7.15 -1.58 -2.67
C GLY A 47 8.58 -1.76 -2.17
N VAL A 48 9.38 -0.69 -2.17
CA VAL A 48 10.76 -0.69 -1.66
C VAL A 48 10.79 -1.01 -0.16
N LEU A 49 9.92 -0.38 0.63
CA LEU A 49 9.80 -0.64 2.05
C LEU A 49 9.49 -2.12 2.33
N LEU A 50 8.50 -2.68 1.62
CA LEU A 50 8.13 -4.08 1.82
C LEU A 50 9.21 -5.06 1.31
N LEU A 51 9.95 -4.75 0.26
CA LEU A 51 11.11 -5.55 -0.15
C LEU A 51 12.18 -5.62 0.95
N PHE A 52 12.48 -4.48 1.57
CA PHE A 52 13.41 -4.43 2.69
C PHE A 52 12.92 -5.29 3.86
N LEU A 53 11.65 -5.15 4.25
CA LEU A 53 11.06 -5.95 5.33
C LEU A 53 11.09 -7.45 5.02
N GLN A 54 10.82 -7.85 3.78
CA GLN A 54 10.90 -9.24 3.36
C GLN A 54 12.33 -9.80 3.46
N ALA A 55 13.34 -9.01 3.12
CA ALA A 55 14.73 -9.41 3.29
C ALA A 55 15.08 -9.64 4.77
N VAL A 56 14.56 -8.79 5.68
CA VAL A 56 14.72 -8.96 7.13
C VAL A 56 14.00 -10.20 7.63
N PHE A 57 12.76 -10.44 7.18
CA PHE A 57 11.98 -11.61 7.59
C PHE A 57 12.57 -12.93 7.06
N ALA A 58 13.14 -12.93 5.86
CA ALA A 58 13.84 -14.08 5.30
C ALA A 58 15.03 -14.49 6.18
N ARG A 59 15.77 -13.52 6.72
CA ARG A 59 16.87 -13.77 7.66
C ARG A 59 16.41 -14.37 9.00
N ARG A 60 15.17 -14.05 9.41
CA ARG A 60 14.58 -14.50 10.68
C ARG A 60 13.77 -15.79 10.57
N ALA A 61 13.71 -16.41 9.38
CA ALA A 61 12.95 -17.65 9.11
C ALA A 61 11.49 -17.60 9.61
N MET A 62 10.84 -16.44 9.53
CA MET A 62 9.47 -16.24 10.02
C MET A 62 8.45 -17.01 9.17
N PRO A 63 7.37 -17.56 9.77
CA PRO A 63 6.32 -18.24 9.04
C PRO A 63 5.59 -17.25 8.08
N VAL A 64 5.22 -17.76 6.90
CA VAL A 64 4.62 -16.95 5.81
C VAL A 64 3.38 -16.16 6.27
N LEU A 65 2.52 -16.81 7.07
CA LEU A 65 1.29 -16.18 7.57
C LEU A 65 1.61 -14.95 8.44
N ARG A 66 2.60 -15.05 9.32
CA ARG A 66 3.02 -13.95 10.18
C ARG A 66 3.66 -12.82 9.38
N GLN A 67 4.48 -13.15 8.38
CA GLN A 67 5.04 -12.15 7.45
C GLN A 67 3.93 -11.41 6.71
N ALA A 68 2.97 -12.15 6.13
CA ALA A 68 1.83 -11.56 5.41
C ALA A 68 1.02 -10.62 6.32
N ALA A 69 0.71 -11.05 7.56
CA ALA A 69 -0.05 -10.24 8.52
C ALA A 69 0.68 -8.94 8.88
N ILE A 70 1.98 -9.01 9.18
CA ILE A 70 2.78 -7.82 9.52
C ILE A 70 2.88 -6.86 8.32
N CYS A 71 3.17 -7.39 7.11
CA CYS A 71 3.26 -6.57 5.91
C CYS A 71 1.91 -5.90 5.59
N THR A 72 0.79 -6.63 5.72
CA THR A 72 -0.55 -6.08 5.50
C THR A 72 -0.88 -4.98 6.50
N GLY A 73 -0.58 -5.17 7.79
CA GLY A 73 -0.79 -4.16 8.82
C GLY A 73 0.02 -2.89 8.58
N LEU A 74 1.32 -3.03 8.26
CA LEU A 74 2.19 -1.90 7.94
C LEU A 74 1.73 -1.18 6.68
N LEU A 75 1.29 -1.92 5.66
CA LEU A 75 0.77 -1.36 4.42
C LEU A 75 -0.54 -0.59 4.66
N ALA A 76 -1.43 -1.10 5.50
CA ALA A 76 -2.66 -0.39 5.87
C ALA A 76 -2.39 0.94 6.57
N VAL A 77 -1.43 0.98 7.50
CA VAL A 77 -0.99 2.22 8.15
C VAL A 77 -0.36 3.18 7.13
N TYR A 78 0.51 2.66 6.25
CA TYR A 78 1.12 3.45 5.18
C TYR A 78 0.04 4.08 4.27
N TRP A 79 -0.95 3.31 3.81
CA TRP A 79 -2.03 3.81 2.98
C TRP A 79 -2.88 4.86 3.67
N LEU A 80 -3.18 4.69 4.96
CA LEU A 80 -3.92 5.68 5.72
C LEU A 80 -3.16 7.01 5.81
N LEU A 81 -1.85 6.96 6.08
CA LEU A 81 -1.00 8.15 6.11
C LEU A 81 -0.84 8.78 4.71
N ALA A 82 -0.69 7.96 3.67
CA ALA A 82 -0.61 8.42 2.29
C ALA A 82 -1.91 9.14 1.87
N ASN A 83 -3.08 8.59 2.21
CA ASN A 83 -4.36 9.23 1.95
C ASN A 83 -4.51 10.56 2.69
N TYR A 84 -4.07 10.61 3.96
CA TYR A 84 -4.06 11.86 4.73
C TYR A 84 -3.20 12.93 4.05
N VAL A 85 -1.94 12.61 3.75
CA VAL A 85 -1.01 13.56 3.12
C VAL A 85 -1.49 13.98 1.74
N THR A 86 -2.04 13.05 0.95
CA THR A 86 -2.58 13.34 -0.37
C THR A 86 -3.80 14.26 -0.29
N PHE A 87 -4.70 14.02 0.67
CA PHE A 87 -5.87 14.88 0.89
C PHE A 87 -5.45 16.27 1.38
N ASP A 88 -4.54 16.36 2.35
CA ASP A 88 -4.01 17.62 2.87
C ASP A 88 -3.37 18.46 1.74
N ALA A 89 -2.52 17.85 0.94
CA ALA A 89 -1.84 18.52 -0.16
C ALA A 89 -2.79 18.95 -1.31
N ARG A 90 -3.85 18.19 -1.58
CA ARG A 90 -4.76 18.45 -2.72
C ARG A 90 -5.94 19.35 -2.37
N VAL A 91 -6.45 19.25 -1.17
CA VAL A 91 -7.70 19.88 -0.75
C VAL A 91 -7.48 20.90 0.37
N ALA A 92 -6.78 20.50 1.43
CA ALA A 92 -6.65 21.30 2.64
C ALA A 92 -5.69 22.48 2.47
N SER A 93 -4.69 22.38 1.60
CA SER A 93 -3.76 23.48 1.30
C SER A 93 -4.46 24.74 0.72
N TRP A 94 -5.65 24.58 0.16
CA TRP A 94 -6.46 25.64 -0.42
C TRP A 94 -7.63 26.08 0.47
N SER A 95 -7.76 25.52 1.66
CA SER A 95 -8.89 25.72 2.55
C SER A 95 -8.45 25.86 4.01
N THR A 96 -9.34 26.36 4.86
CA THR A 96 -9.16 26.50 6.30
C THR A 96 -9.50 25.22 7.09
N PHE A 97 -9.34 24.03 6.47
CA PHE A 97 -9.62 22.77 7.16
C PHE A 97 -8.69 22.58 8.37
N SER A 98 -9.29 22.30 9.51
CA SER A 98 -8.55 21.85 10.68
C SER A 98 -8.11 20.38 10.52
N THR A 99 -7.05 19.97 11.23
CA THR A 99 -6.59 18.57 11.26
C THR A 99 -7.71 17.59 11.57
N ARG A 100 -8.66 17.95 12.45
CA ARG A 100 -9.80 17.12 12.82
C ARG A 100 -10.76 16.91 11.64
N GLU A 101 -11.02 17.95 10.86
CA GLU A 101 -11.88 17.87 9.68
C GLU A 101 -11.24 17.04 8.58
N ILE A 102 -9.93 17.16 8.36
CA ILE A 102 -9.19 16.31 7.42
C ILE A 102 -9.38 14.83 7.80
N TRP A 103 -9.15 14.47 9.08
CA TRP A 103 -9.37 13.10 9.53
C TRP A 103 -10.81 12.63 9.40
N ALA A 104 -11.79 13.50 9.64
CA ALA A 104 -13.20 13.17 9.49
C ALA A 104 -13.58 12.83 8.03
N HIS A 105 -12.88 13.39 7.04
CA HIS A 105 -13.06 13.05 5.63
C HIS A 105 -12.23 11.83 5.19
N VAL A 106 -10.97 11.77 5.59
CA VAL A 106 -10.03 10.73 5.13
C VAL A 106 -10.38 9.35 5.69
N LEU A 107 -10.77 9.25 6.97
CA LEU A 107 -11.06 7.96 7.59
C LEU A 107 -12.20 7.19 6.89
N PRO A 108 -13.41 7.76 6.69
CA PRO A 108 -14.50 7.03 6.04
C PRO A 108 -14.17 6.61 4.61
N ALA A 109 -13.51 7.49 3.84
CA ALA A 109 -13.11 7.22 2.46
C ALA A 109 -12.05 6.11 2.37
N SER A 110 -11.16 6.03 3.37
CA SER A 110 -10.02 5.10 3.35
C SER A 110 -10.35 3.71 3.88
N VAL A 111 -11.30 3.57 4.83
CA VAL A 111 -11.55 2.30 5.55
C VAL A 111 -11.91 1.17 4.58
N VAL A 112 -12.83 1.41 3.64
CA VAL A 112 -13.30 0.38 2.71
C VAL A 112 -12.20 -0.01 1.73
N SER A 113 -11.52 0.97 1.12
CA SER A 113 -10.45 0.72 0.16
C SER A 113 -9.25 0.01 0.80
N ILE A 114 -8.85 0.41 2.03
CA ILE A 114 -7.79 -0.25 2.80
C ILE A 114 -8.19 -1.68 3.17
N ALA A 115 -9.41 -1.91 3.62
CA ALA A 115 -9.88 -3.24 3.99
C ALA A 115 -9.87 -4.20 2.79
N VAL A 116 -10.40 -3.78 1.65
CA VAL A 116 -10.44 -4.59 0.43
C VAL A 116 -9.04 -4.86 -0.10
N CYS A 117 -8.23 -3.81 -0.33
CA CYS A 117 -6.87 -3.96 -0.82
C CYS A 117 -5.96 -4.72 0.15
N GLY A 118 -6.14 -4.53 1.46
CA GLY A 118 -5.42 -5.26 2.49
C GLY A 118 -5.77 -6.76 2.50
N ALA A 119 -7.05 -7.11 2.38
CA ALA A 119 -7.48 -8.50 2.27
C ALA A 119 -6.91 -9.17 0.99
N MET A 120 -6.92 -8.47 -0.13
CA MET A 120 -6.32 -8.95 -1.39
C MET A 120 -4.81 -9.15 -1.23
N TYR A 121 -4.10 -8.17 -0.65
CA TYR A 121 -2.67 -8.28 -0.43
C TYR A 121 -2.34 -9.47 0.49
N PHE A 122 -3.05 -9.61 1.61
CA PHE A 122 -2.86 -10.72 2.55
C PHE A 122 -3.07 -12.08 1.88
N GLY A 123 -4.20 -12.26 1.18
CA GLY A 123 -4.51 -13.51 0.48
C GLY A 123 -3.47 -13.88 -0.57
N LEU A 124 -3.13 -12.92 -1.46
CA LEU A 124 -2.17 -13.16 -2.53
C LEU A 124 -0.74 -13.38 -2.00
N SER A 125 -0.32 -12.64 -0.97
CA SER A 125 1.00 -12.83 -0.36
C SER A 125 1.15 -14.19 0.35
N CYS A 126 0.06 -14.76 0.87
CA CYS A 126 0.05 -16.14 1.38
C CYS A 126 0.08 -17.18 0.27
N PHE A 127 -0.46 -16.88 -0.93
CA PHE A 127 -0.57 -17.82 -2.04
C PHE A 127 0.70 -17.87 -2.90
N ILE A 128 1.37 -16.75 -3.14
CA ILE A 128 2.59 -16.64 -3.96
C ILE A 128 3.69 -17.65 -3.56
N PRO A 129 4.00 -17.87 -2.27
CA PRO A 129 5.00 -18.86 -1.85
C PRO A 129 4.62 -20.29 -2.19
N ARG A 130 3.33 -20.63 -2.27
CA ARG A 130 2.84 -21.99 -2.59
C ARG A 130 3.05 -22.34 -4.06
N LEU A 131 2.90 -21.39 -4.97
CA LEU A 131 3.13 -21.59 -6.41
C LEU A 131 4.56 -22.04 -6.74
N GLY A 132 5.55 -21.59 -5.95
CA GLY A 132 6.95 -21.97 -6.18
C GLY A 132 7.32 -23.36 -5.67
N ARG A 133 6.52 -23.96 -4.77
CA ARG A 133 6.77 -25.31 -4.25
C ARG A 133 6.24 -26.40 -5.18
N ALA A 134 5.10 -26.17 -5.83
CA ALA A 134 4.48 -27.13 -6.76
C ALA A 134 5.36 -27.44 -7.99
N LYS A 135 6.24 -26.52 -8.39
CA LYS A 135 7.14 -26.67 -9.56
C LYS A 135 8.41 -27.46 -9.26
N LYS A 136 8.75 -27.72 -7.99
CA LYS A 136 9.97 -28.42 -7.58
C LYS A 136 9.75 -29.94 -7.37
N SER A 137 8.48 -30.40 -7.44
CA SER A 137 8.11 -31.81 -7.26
C SER A 137 7.78 -32.54 -8.60
N ARG A 138 8.09 -31.91 -9.73
CA ARG A 138 8.10 -32.52 -11.06
C ARG A 138 9.52 -32.52 -11.61
#